data_8796992dc806d577026419b3a6a3bdeb
#
_entry.id   8796992dc806d577026419b3a6a3bdeb
#
_cell.length_a   1.000
_cell.length_b   1.000
_cell.length_c   1.000
_cell.angle_alpha   90.00
_cell.angle_beta   90.00
_cell.angle_gamma   90.00
#
_symmetry.space_group_name_H-M   'P 1'
#
loop_
_entity.id
_entity.type
_entity.pdbx_description
1 polymer ?
#
loop_
_entity_poly.entity_id
_entity_poly.type
_entity_poly.pdbx_seq_one_letter_code
_entity_poly.pdbx_strand_id
1 'polypeptide(L)'
;LEEIPDAIDRLKLITADGRNYLEGTAKRYAAIINDTFTGKDPALSLATIEALRIAKTSLLPGGIYATNVVSEQEGEDISFLRDAVTTLNEVFAHVVIIPCEDTSFGLEDNYLVLASDLAHSFSETLPYDDDFLRNVLRDSR
;
A
#
# COMPACT_ATOMS: atom_id res chain seq x y z
N LEU A 1 -9.61 -16.10 -16.47
CA LEU A 1 -10.94 -15.64 -15.98
C LEU A 1 -12.07 -16.54 -16.45
N GLU A 2 -11.87 -17.30 -17.51
CA GLU A 2 -12.87 -18.24 -18.02
C GLU A 2 -13.13 -19.41 -17.06
N GLU A 3 -12.19 -19.67 -16.14
CA GLU A 3 -12.27 -20.81 -15.21
C GLU A 3 -12.92 -20.48 -13.86
N ILE A 4 -13.41 -19.24 -13.67
CA ILE A 4 -14.00 -18.82 -12.40
C ILE A 4 -15.32 -18.08 -12.66
N PRO A 5 -16.35 -18.76 -13.22
CA PRO A 5 -17.60 -18.09 -13.58
C PRO A 5 -18.34 -17.45 -12.39
N ASP A 6 -18.30 -18.07 -11.21
CA ASP A 6 -18.97 -17.55 -10.03
C ASP A 6 -18.27 -16.30 -9.46
N ALA A 7 -16.98 -16.10 -9.77
CA ALA A 7 -16.24 -14.92 -9.36
C ALA A 7 -16.49 -13.72 -10.28
N ILE A 8 -16.84 -13.97 -11.57
CA ILE A 8 -17.08 -12.90 -12.54
C ILE A 8 -18.23 -12.00 -12.11
N ASP A 9 -19.30 -12.55 -11.56
CA ASP A 9 -20.44 -11.76 -11.10
C ASP A 9 -20.11 -10.83 -9.92
N ARG A 10 -19.03 -11.12 -9.20
CA ARG A 10 -18.56 -10.33 -8.06
C ARG A 10 -17.35 -9.47 -8.40
N LEU A 11 -16.79 -9.65 -9.58
CA LEU A 11 -15.61 -8.91 -10.05
C LEU A 11 -16.07 -7.78 -10.97
N LYS A 12 -15.70 -6.56 -10.62
CA LYS A 12 -15.92 -5.39 -11.46
C LYS A 12 -14.58 -4.84 -11.92
N LEU A 13 -14.36 -4.86 -13.24
CA LEU A 13 -13.16 -4.29 -13.85
C LEU A 13 -13.43 -2.85 -14.26
N ILE A 14 -12.57 -1.95 -13.82
CA ILE A 14 -12.68 -0.52 -14.12
C ILE A 14 -11.35 -0.05 -14.70
N THR A 15 -11.39 0.52 -15.91
CA THR A 15 -10.21 1.14 -16.51
C THR A 15 -10.23 2.62 -16.16
N ALA A 16 -9.38 3.02 -15.22
CA ALA A 16 -9.28 4.39 -14.75
C ALA A 16 -7.96 4.61 -14.04
N ASP A 17 -7.56 5.87 -13.92
CA ASP A 17 -6.50 6.25 -12.99
C ASP A 17 -6.96 6.00 -11.56
N GLY A 18 -6.16 5.28 -10.78
CA GLY A 18 -6.54 4.88 -9.40
C GLY A 18 -6.80 6.07 -8.49
N ARG A 19 -5.98 7.11 -8.59
CA ARG A 19 -6.15 8.34 -7.81
C ARG A 19 -7.49 9.01 -8.15
N ASN A 20 -7.75 9.20 -9.43
CA ASN A 20 -9.00 9.82 -9.88
C ASN A 20 -10.22 8.99 -9.49
N TYR A 21 -10.11 7.67 -9.56
CA TYR A 21 -11.19 6.79 -9.13
C TYR A 21 -11.51 6.99 -7.66
N LEU A 22 -10.49 7.00 -6.79
CA LEU A 22 -10.69 7.17 -5.35
C LEU A 22 -11.24 8.56 -5.01
N GLU A 23 -10.85 9.59 -5.74
CA GLU A 23 -11.37 10.95 -5.54
C GLU A 23 -12.85 11.06 -5.89
N GLY A 24 -13.34 10.26 -6.84
CA GLY A 24 -14.70 10.34 -7.35
C GLY A 24 -15.67 9.28 -6.82
N THR A 25 -15.18 8.24 -6.14
CA THR A 25 -16.06 7.16 -5.69
C THR A 25 -16.74 7.49 -4.37
N ALA A 26 -18.01 7.11 -4.27
CA ALA A 26 -18.76 7.15 -3.01
C ALA A 26 -18.75 5.79 -2.30
N LYS A 27 -18.15 4.76 -2.91
CA LYS A 27 -18.11 3.42 -2.34
C LYS A 27 -17.08 3.33 -1.22
N ARG A 28 -17.36 2.44 -0.26
CA ARG A 28 -16.45 2.10 0.82
C ARG A 28 -16.12 0.62 0.78
N TYR A 29 -14.89 0.30 1.08
CA TYR A 29 -14.35 -1.04 0.94
C TYR A 29 -13.80 -1.54 2.27
N ALA A 30 -13.87 -2.86 2.47
CA ALA A 30 -13.25 -3.50 3.62
C ALA A 30 -11.72 -3.48 3.51
N ALA A 31 -11.20 -3.51 2.28
CA ALA A 31 -9.77 -3.41 2.03
C ALA A 31 -9.52 -2.68 0.70
N ILE A 32 -8.43 -1.94 0.65
CA ILE A 32 -7.90 -1.35 -0.57
C ILE A 32 -6.46 -1.85 -0.72
N ILE A 33 -6.17 -2.46 -1.86
CA ILE A 33 -4.84 -2.99 -2.15
C ILE A 33 -4.23 -2.18 -3.28
N ASN A 34 -3.10 -1.56 -2.99
CA ASN A 34 -2.33 -0.78 -3.95
C ASN A 34 -1.13 -1.60 -4.41
N ASP A 35 -1.19 -2.10 -5.64
CA ASP A 35 -0.08 -2.80 -6.28
C ASP A 35 0.18 -2.14 -7.64
N THR A 36 0.53 -0.83 -7.58
CA THR A 36 0.68 0.00 -8.77
C THR A 36 2.13 0.44 -8.94
N PHE A 37 2.60 0.32 -10.16
CA PHE A 37 3.94 0.74 -10.55
C PHE A 37 3.89 1.52 -11.85
N THR A 38 4.81 2.46 -12.01
CA THR A 38 5.06 3.16 -13.28
C THR A 38 6.44 2.68 -13.77
N GLY A 39 6.46 1.68 -14.64
CA GLY A 39 7.70 1.01 -14.99
C GLY A 39 8.24 0.23 -13.78
N LYS A 40 9.45 0.59 -13.33
CA LYS A 40 10.06 0.03 -12.11
C LYS A 40 9.74 0.82 -10.86
N ASP A 41 9.21 2.02 -11.01
CA ASP A 41 8.99 2.93 -9.91
C ASP A 41 7.57 2.82 -9.36
N PRO A 42 7.38 3.00 -8.06
CA PRO A 42 6.05 3.04 -7.49
C PRO A 42 5.26 4.23 -8.02
N ALA A 43 3.94 4.09 -8.10
CA ALA A 43 3.07 5.17 -8.50
C ALA A 43 2.94 6.19 -7.36
N LEU A 44 3.76 7.22 -7.39
CA LEU A 44 3.84 8.23 -6.32
C LEU A 44 2.50 8.94 -6.07
N SER A 45 1.67 9.09 -7.11
CA SER A 45 0.36 9.73 -6.97
C SER A 45 -0.60 8.99 -6.01
N LEU A 46 -0.30 7.73 -5.69
CA LEU A 46 -1.08 6.93 -4.75
C LEU A 46 -0.35 6.72 -3.41
N ALA A 47 0.85 7.24 -3.26
CA ALA A 47 1.67 7.05 -2.06
C ALA A 47 1.75 8.29 -1.17
N THR A 48 1.25 9.43 -1.62
CA THR A 48 1.31 10.68 -0.88
C THR A 48 0.30 10.72 0.26
N ILE A 49 0.55 11.58 1.26
CA ILE A 49 -0.37 11.72 2.38
C ILE A 49 -1.77 12.15 1.92
N GLU A 50 -1.85 12.99 0.90
CA GLU A 50 -3.12 13.41 0.31
C GLU A 50 -3.86 12.23 -0.29
N ALA A 51 -3.16 11.39 -1.06
CA ALA A 51 -3.75 10.17 -1.64
C ALA A 51 -4.21 9.18 -0.58
N LEU A 52 -3.41 8.99 0.47
CA LEU A 52 -3.75 8.06 1.54
C LEU A 52 -4.94 8.54 2.38
N ARG A 53 -5.08 9.84 2.59
CA ARG A 53 -6.28 10.39 3.23
C ARG A 53 -7.53 10.14 2.41
N ILE A 54 -7.43 10.28 1.09
CA ILE A 54 -8.52 9.97 0.18
C ILE A 54 -8.86 8.47 0.24
N ALA A 55 -7.86 7.60 0.16
CA ALA A 55 -8.06 6.16 0.28
C ALA A 55 -8.74 5.79 1.60
N LYS A 56 -8.33 6.41 2.70
CA LYS A 56 -8.93 6.17 4.01
C LYS A 56 -10.43 6.50 4.03
N THR A 57 -10.85 7.56 3.36
CA THR A 57 -12.28 7.89 3.26
C THR A 57 -13.09 6.85 2.50
N SER A 58 -12.43 6.05 1.66
CA SER A 58 -13.05 4.94 0.92
C SER A 58 -12.95 3.60 1.64
N LEU A 59 -12.45 3.56 2.87
CA LEU A 59 -12.44 2.37 3.70
C LEU A 59 -13.62 2.37 4.66
N LEU A 60 -14.19 1.19 4.87
CA LEU A 60 -15.11 0.95 5.98
C LEU A 60 -14.37 1.13 7.31
N PRO A 61 -15.08 1.40 8.43
CA PRO A 61 -14.46 1.46 9.74
C PRO A 61 -13.66 0.18 10.04
N GLY A 62 -12.39 0.32 10.43
CA GLY A 62 -11.50 -0.81 10.65
C GLY A 62 -10.99 -1.49 9.37
N GLY A 63 -11.26 -0.92 8.22
CA GLY A 63 -10.76 -1.44 6.94
C GLY A 63 -9.25 -1.37 6.82
N ILE A 64 -8.69 -2.17 5.92
CA ILE A 64 -7.25 -2.32 5.75
C ILE A 64 -6.82 -1.70 4.42
N TYR A 65 -5.80 -0.86 4.48
CA TYR A 65 -5.04 -0.43 3.31
C TYR A 65 -3.77 -1.26 3.21
N ALA A 66 -3.50 -1.81 2.04
CA ALA A 66 -2.29 -2.60 1.79
C ALA A 66 -1.56 -2.06 0.57
N THR A 67 -0.25 -1.99 0.65
CA THR A 67 0.58 -1.60 -0.49
C THR A 67 1.79 -2.51 -0.60
N ASN A 68 2.13 -2.89 -1.83
CA ASN A 68 3.34 -3.63 -2.11
C ASN A 68 4.47 -2.65 -2.41
N VAL A 69 5.57 -2.76 -1.68
CA VAL A 69 6.76 -1.94 -1.85
C VAL A 69 7.92 -2.84 -2.24
N VAL A 70 8.57 -2.51 -3.33
CA VAL A 70 9.76 -3.21 -3.81
C VAL A 70 11.00 -2.38 -3.45
N SER A 71 11.99 -3.01 -2.83
CA SER A 71 13.27 -2.37 -2.57
C SER A 71 14.41 -3.22 -3.12
N GLU A 72 15.52 -2.58 -3.48
CA GLU A 72 16.70 -3.28 -3.95
C GLU A 72 17.55 -3.79 -2.77
N GLN A 73 17.95 -5.07 -2.82
CA GLN A 73 18.77 -5.68 -1.79
C GLN A 73 20.17 -5.09 -1.71
N GLU A 74 20.76 -4.78 -2.85
CA GLU A 74 22.15 -4.33 -2.95
C GLU A 74 22.26 -2.83 -3.07
N GLY A 75 21.65 -2.05 -2.73
CA GLY A 75 21.84 -0.60 -2.79
C GLY A 75 21.40 0.02 -1.51
N GLU A 76 20.88 -0.79 -0.63
CA GLU A 76 20.38 -0.34 0.65
C GLU A 76 19.34 0.77 0.55
N ASP A 77 18.79 0.97 -0.65
CA ASP A 77 17.82 2.03 -0.85
C ASP A 77 16.44 1.59 -0.44
N ILE A 78 16.24 1.54 0.86
CA ILE A 78 14.93 1.35 1.47
C ILE A 78 14.25 2.69 1.76
N SER A 79 14.74 3.77 1.17
CA SER A 79 14.22 5.12 1.42
C SER A 79 12.74 5.23 1.12
N PHE A 80 12.29 4.64 -0.01
CA PHE A 80 10.88 4.68 -0.35
C PHE A 80 10.03 3.88 0.64
N LEU A 81 10.49 2.72 1.09
CA LEU A 81 9.79 1.94 2.12
C LEU A 81 9.65 2.75 3.40
N ARG A 82 10.73 3.39 3.84
CA ARG A 82 10.73 4.22 5.05
C ARG A 82 9.78 5.41 4.91
N ASP A 83 9.80 6.07 3.77
CA ASP A 83 8.92 7.20 3.50
C ASP A 83 7.45 6.77 3.40
N ALA A 84 7.18 5.63 2.76
CA ALA A 84 5.83 5.08 2.67
C ALA A 84 5.27 4.71 4.06
N VAL A 85 6.07 4.05 4.88
CA VAL A 85 5.69 3.70 6.26
C VAL A 85 5.48 4.95 7.09
N THR A 86 6.35 5.95 6.96
CA THR A 86 6.21 7.24 7.65
C THR A 86 4.89 7.90 7.28
N THR A 87 4.59 7.95 5.97
CA THR A 87 3.38 8.60 5.47
C THR A 87 2.12 7.86 5.96
N LEU A 88 2.13 6.53 5.93
CA LEU A 88 1.02 5.73 6.44
C LEU A 88 0.79 5.93 7.94
N ASN A 89 1.85 6.09 8.73
CA ASN A 89 1.73 6.36 10.16
C ASN A 89 1.08 7.72 10.45
N GLU A 90 1.16 8.68 9.54
CA GLU A 90 0.47 9.97 9.68
C GLU A 90 -1.04 9.87 9.43
N VAL A 91 -1.49 8.83 8.71
CA VAL A 91 -2.88 8.69 8.30
C VAL A 91 -3.61 7.60 9.11
N PHE A 92 -2.92 6.52 9.46
CA PHE A 92 -3.51 5.38 10.16
C PHE A 92 -2.88 5.18 11.53
N ALA A 93 -3.66 4.63 12.46
CA ALA A 93 -3.21 4.38 13.83
C ALA A 93 -2.23 3.21 13.91
N HIS A 94 -2.35 2.22 13.03
CA HIS A 94 -1.53 1.00 13.05
C HIS A 94 -0.97 0.71 11.67
N VAL A 95 0.35 0.57 11.58
CA VAL A 95 1.06 0.25 10.34
C VAL A 95 2.03 -0.88 10.62
N VAL A 96 1.96 -1.95 9.84
CA VAL A 96 2.86 -3.10 9.96
C VAL A 96 3.54 -3.40 8.63
N ILE A 97 4.73 -3.94 8.69
CA ILE A 97 5.53 -4.36 7.54
C ILE A 97 5.62 -5.88 7.56
N ILE A 98 5.27 -6.52 6.46
CA ILE A 98 5.41 -7.96 6.28
C ILE A 98 6.44 -8.19 5.17
N PRO A 99 7.62 -8.76 5.48
CA PRO A 99 8.59 -9.08 4.45
C PRO A 99 8.08 -10.25 3.61
N CYS A 100 8.15 -10.10 2.30
CA CYS A 100 7.80 -11.15 1.35
C CYS A 100 9.10 -11.61 0.70
N GLU A 101 9.67 -12.70 1.21
CA GLU A 101 10.92 -13.23 0.66
C GLU A 101 10.63 -14.04 -0.59
N ASP A 102 11.11 -13.55 -1.73
CA ASP A 102 11.20 -14.37 -2.92
C ASP A 102 12.67 -14.69 -3.19
N THR A 103 13.08 -15.87 -2.78
CA THR A 103 14.45 -16.34 -2.95
C THR A 103 14.78 -16.71 -4.38
N SER A 104 13.79 -16.68 -5.29
CA SER A 104 13.97 -17.22 -6.66
C SER A 104 14.73 -16.28 -7.59
N PHE A 105 14.75 -14.98 -7.34
CA PHE A 105 15.30 -13.98 -8.28
C PHE A 105 16.22 -12.91 -7.66
N GLY A 106 16.58 -13.03 -6.46
CA GLY A 106 17.86 -12.62 -5.87
C GLY A 106 18.21 -11.16 -5.69
N LEU A 107 17.57 -10.16 -6.24
CA LEU A 107 18.05 -8.77 -6.16
C LEU A 107 17.04 -7.75 -5.62
N GLU A 108 15.80 -8.11 -5.50
CA GLU A 108 14.76 -7.21 -5.00
C GLU A 108 13.95 -7.89 -3.92
N ASP A 109 13.74 -7.22 -2.82
CA ASP A 109 12.84 -7.66 -1.77
C ASP A 109 11.50 -6.94 -1.88
N ASN A 110 10.43 -7.71 -1.76
CA ASN A 110 9.09 -7.18 -1.65
C ASN A 110 8.68 -7.07 -0.20
N TYR A 111 8.05 -5.94 0.13
CA TYR A 111 7.46 -5.71 1.43
C TYR A 111 5.97 -5.41 1.26
N LEU A 112 5.14 -6.10 2.02
CA LEU A 112 3.73 -5.76 2.11
C LEU A 112 3.54 -4.86 3.33
N VAL A 113 3.08 -3.64 3.11
CA VAL A 113 2.80 -2.70 4.20
C VAL A 113 1.29 -2.63 4.37
N LEU A 114 0.83 -2.93 5.58
CA LEU A 114 -0.59 -2.92 5.95
C LEU A 114 -0.86 -1.81 6.95
N ALA A 115 -1.93 -1.06 6.72
CA ALA A 115 -2.32 0.04 7.58
C ALA A 115 -3.80 -0.02 7.90
N SER A 116 -4.17 0.29 9.14
CA SER A 116 -5.55 0.33 9.60
C SER A 116 -5.67 1.19 10.84
N ASP A 117 -6.85 1.73 11.09
CA ASP A 117 -7.14 2.38 12.38
C ASP A 117 -7.47 1.38 13.47
N LEU A 118 -7.72 0.12 13.11
CA LEU A 118 -7.96 -0.96 14.05
C LEU A 118 -6.75 -1.87 14.11
N ALA A 119 -6.34 -2.28 15.31
CA ALA A 119 -5.23 -3.20 15.48
C ALA A 119 -5.61 -4.60 14.96
N HIS A 120 -4.75 -5.14 14.09
CA HIS A 120 -4.87 -6.49 13.57
C HIS A 120 -3.61 -7.27 13.92
N SER A 121 -3.77 -8.56 14.23
CA SER A 121 -2.62 -9.43 14.50
C SER A 121 -2.17 -10.13 13.23
N PHE A 122 -0.88 -10.02 12.94
CA PHE A 122 -0.24 -10.71 11.84
C PHE A 122 0.97 -11.46 12.36
N SER A 123 1.22 -12.66 11.83
CA SER A 123 2.47 -13.38 12.06
C SER A 123 3.56 -12.79 11.16
N GLU A 124 4.80 -12.87 11.59
CA GLU A 124 5.96 -12.52 10.77
C GLU A 124 6.03 -11.04 10.34
N THR A 125 5.73 -10.14 11.25
CA THR A 125 5.94 -8.71 10.99
C THR A 125 7.38 -8.31 11.23
N LEU A 126 7.88 -7.36 10.43
CA LEU A 126 9.19 -6.74 10.63
C LEU A 126 9.04 -5.62 11.66
N PRO A 127 9.70 -5.72 12.83
CA PRO A 127 9.62 -4.65 13.81
C PRO A 127 10.36 -3.40 13.34
N TYR A 128 9.83 -2.25 13.66
CA TYR A 128 10.49 -0.96 13.43
C TYR A 128 10.15 0.01 14.56
N ASP A 129 10.97 1.03 14.72
CA ASP A 129 10.79 2.10 15.71
C ASP A 129 10.78 3.47 15.04
N ASP A 130 10.74 4.53 15.85
CA ASP A 130 10.70 5.89 15.32
C ASP A 130 11.95 6.25 14.50
N ASP A 131 13.09 5.61 14.76
CA ASP A 131 14.32 5.85 14.00
C ASP A 131 14.22 5.33 12.55
N PHE A 132 13.31 4.41 12.29
CA PHE A 132 13.04 3.92 10.93
C PHE A 132 12.30 4.98 10.09
N LEU A 133 11.48 5.78 10.72
CA LEU A 133 10.64 6.75 10.02
C LEU A 133 11.49 7.89 9.44
N ARG A 134 11.07 8.44 8.31
CA ARG A 134 11.75 9.50 7.59
C ARG A 134 10.78 10.57 7.11
N ASN A 135 10.60 10.68 5.82
CA ASN A 135 9.85 11.78 5.22
C ASN A 135 8.41 11.40 4.91
N VAL A 136 7.52 12.36 5.04
CA VAL A 136 6.14 12.22 4.58
C VAL A 136 6.08 12.58 3.10
N LEU A 137 5.55 11.67 2.29
CA LEU A 137 5.37 11.90 0.87
C LEU A 137 4.17 12.81 0.63
N ARG A 138 4.35 13.84 -0.19
CA ARG A 138 3.31 14.82 -0.47
C ARG A 138 3.15 15.02 -1.97
N ASP A 139 1.94 15.43 -2.37
CA ASP A 139 1.70 15.81 -3.74
C ASP A 139 2.67 16.94 -4.15
N SER A 140 3.20 16.83 -5.36
CA SER A 140 3.99 17.91 -5.94
C SER A 140 3.04 19.00 -6.46
N ARG A 141 3.48 20.23 -6.32
CA ARG A 141 2.73 21.37 -6.82
C ARG A 141 3.10 21.69 -8.26
#